data_d2355d1907b5ec1617d0e464562dd840
#
_entry.id   d2355d1907b5ec1617d0e464562dd840
#
_cell.length_a   1.000
_cell.length_b   1.000
_cell.length_c   1.000
_cell.angle_alpha   90.00
_cell.angle_beta   90.00
_cell.angle_gamma   90.00
#
_symmetry.space_group_name_H-M   'P 1'
#
loop_
_entity.id
_entity.type
_entity.pdbx_description
1 polymer ?
#
loop_
_entity_poly.entity_id
_entity_poly.type
_entity_poly.pdbx_seq_one_letter_code
_entity_poly.pdbx_strand_id
1 'polypeptide(L)' 'MLRQAFQLTPSEARLALCLAGGKSLEEAAQEMAIAQETARSHLKSVFRKTGTHRQGELIALVSRLR' A
#
# COMPACT_ATOMS: atom_id res chain seq x y z
N MET A 1 9.56 -10.88 1.25
CA MET A 1 9.47 -9.88 0.22
C MET A 1 8.98 -8.56 0.76
N LEU A 2 7.93 -7.97 0.18
CA LEU A 2 7.48 -6.65 0.61
C LEU A 2 7.15 -6.60 2.09
N ARG A 3 6.44 -7.58 2.61
CA ARG A 3 6.09 -7.64 4.02
C ARG A 3 7.33 -7.73 4.91
N GLN A 4 8.27 -8.57 4.55
CA GLN A 4 9.48 -8.79 5.34
C GLN A 4 10.40 -7.58 5.31
N ALA A 5 10.53 -6.96 4.14
CA ALA A 5 11.44 -5.82 3.98
C ALA A 5 11.04 -4.64 4.85
N PHE A 6 9.73 -4.41 5.03
CA PHE A 6 9.24 -3.24 5.75
C PHE A 6 8.32 -3.60 6.90
N GLN A 7 8.21 -4.88 7.22
CA GLN A 7 7.35 -5.37 8.29
C GLN A 7 5.90 -4.96 8.10
N LEU A 8 5.43 -5.01 6.87
CA LEU A 8 4.04 -4.68 6.57
C LEU A 8 3.14 -5.83 6.98
N THR A 9 1.94 -5.50 7.47
CA THR A 9 0.92 -6.51 7.68
C THR A 9 0.44 -7.04 6.34
N PRO A 10 -0.24 -8.21 6.30
CA PRO A 10 -0.79 -8.70 5.04
C PRO A 10 -1.71 -7.69 4.35
N SER A 11 -2.54 -6.98 5.11
CA SER A 11 -3.43 -5.97 4.53
C SER A 11 -2.65 -4.80 3.96
N GLU A 12 -1.61 -4.36 4.67
CA GLU A 12 -0.78 -3.25 4.20
C GLU A 12 -0.05 -3.63 2.92
N ALA A 13 0.51 -4.84 2.88
CA ALA A 13 1.21 -5.31 1.69
C ALA A 13 0.26 -5.42 0.50
N ARG A 14 -0.94 -5.92 0.73
CA ARG A 14 -1.94 -6.05 -0.33
C ARG A 14 -2.34 -4.69 -0.89
N LEU A 15 -2.55 -3.72 0.01
CA LEU A 15 -2.87 -2.36 -0.42
C LEU A 15 -1.76 -1.78 -1.29
N ALA A 16 -0.52 -1.93 -0.85
CA ALA A 16 0.62 -1.41 -1.61
C ALA A 16 0.68 -2.03 -3.01
N LEU A 17 0.43 -3.33 -3.11
CA LEU A 17 0.44 -4.02 -4.40
C LEU A 17 -0.71 -3.55 -5.30
N CYS A 18 -1.89 -3.31 -4.73
CA CYS A 18 -3.02 -2.78 -5.50
C CYS A 18 -2.68 -1.42 -6.10
N LEU A 19 -2.09 -0.56 -5.30
CA LEU A 19 -1.72 0.78 -5.78
C LEU A 19 -0.62 0.71 -6.83
N ALA A 20 0.35 -0.18 -6.64
CA ALA A 20 1.41 -0.37 -7.62
C ALA A 20 0.88 -0.92 -8.94
N GLY A 21 -0.23 -1.63 -8.89
CA GLY A 21 -0.90 -2.13 -10.08
C GLY A 21 -1.76 -1.11 -10.81
N GLY A 22 -1.76 0.14 -10.34
CA GLY A 22 -2.49 1.21 -10.99
C GLY A 22 -3.88 1.48 -10.44
N LYS A 23 -4.26 0.82 -9.35
CA LYS A 23 -5.57 1.04 -8.75
C LYS A 23 -5.56 2.28 -7.88
N SER A 24 -6.70 2.96 -7.83
CA SER A 24 -6.89 4.05 -6.88
C SER A 24 -7.09 3.48 -5.48
N LEU A 25 -6.98 4.35 -4.47
CA LEU A 25 -7.24 3.94 -3.10
C LEU A 25 -8.66 3.42 -2.95
N GLU A 26 -9.63 4.07 -3.60
CA GLU A 26 -11.02 3.65 -3.56
C GLU A 26 -11.18 2.25 -4.16
N GLU A 27 -10.55 2.01 -5.31
CA GLU A 27 -10.63 0.71 -5.96
C GLU A 27 -9.97 -0.37 -5.09
N ALA A 28 -8.85 -0.04 -4.48
CA ALA A 28 -8.16 -0.98 -3.59
C ALA A 28 -9.04 -1.34 -2.39
N ALA A 29 -9.69 -0.34 -1.80
CA ALA A 29 -10.59 -0.56 -0.66
C ALA A 29 -11.73 -1.49 -1.05
N GLN A 30 -12.32 -1.28 -2.22
CA GLN A 30 -13.40 -2.14 -2.71
C GLN A 30 -12.91 -3.58 -2.91
N GLU A 31 -11.75 -3.72 -3.52
CA GLU A 31 -11.19 -5.06 -3.76
C GLU A 31 -10.87 -5.77 -2.47
N MET A 32 -10.41 -5.04 -1.47
CA MET A 32 -10.07 -5.61 -0.16
C MET A 32 -11.29 -5.74 0.75
N ALA A 33 -12.45 -5.27 0.30
CA ALA A 33 -13.71 -5.31 1.07
C ALA A 33 -13.58 -4.58 2.41
N ILE A 34 -12.94 -3.42 2.40
CA ILE A 34 -12.79 -2.59 3.59
C ILE A 34 -13.30 -1.18 3.30
N ALA A 35 -13.58 -0.42 4.36
CA ALA A 35 -13.99 0.96 4.20
C ALA A 35 -12.82 1.79 3.65
N GLN A 36 -13.16 2.85 2.92
CA GLN A 36 -12.14 3.73 2.36
C GLN A 36 -11.30 4.38 3.46
N GLU A 37 -11.92 4.70 4.60
CA GLU A 37 -11.20 5.27 5.74
C GLU A 37 -10.18 4.28 6.29
N THR A 38 -10.54 3.00 6.33
CA THR A 38 -9.63 1.95 6.77
C THR A 38 -8.46 1.84 5.81
N ALA A 39 -8.74 1.88 4.50
CA ALA A 39 -7.68 1.84 3.50
C ALA A 39 -6.74 3.04 3.64
N ARG A 40 -7.29 4.22 3.94
CA ARG A 40 -6.48 5.41 4.14
C ARG A 40 -5.57 5.27 5.35
N SER A 41 -6.09 4.68 6.44
CA SER A 41 -5.28 4.42 7.62
C SER A 41 -4.15 3.44 7.33
N HIS A 42 -4.45 2.39 6.58
CA HIS A 42 -3.42 1.45 6.14
C HIS A 42 -2.36 2.15 5.30
N LEU A 43 -2.79 3.05 4.41
CA LEU A 43 -1.83 3.77 3.55
C LEU A 43 -0.90 4.64 4.37
N LYS A 44 -1.43 5.34 5.39
CA LYS A 44 -0.58 6.14 6.26
C LYS A 44 0.47 5.28 6.96
N SER A 45 0.07 4.11 7.42
CA SER A 45 0.98 3.18 8.06
C SER A 45 2.04 2.69 7.08
N VAL A 46 1.64 2.39 5.85
CA VAL A 46 2.57 1.96 4.82
C VAL A 46 3.59 3.06 4.52
N PHE A 47 3.13 4.30 4.37
CA PHE A 47 4.05 5.42 4.16
C PHE A 47 5.08 5.52 5.27
N ARG A 48 4.63 5.43 6.52
CA ARG A 48 5.54 5.53 7.67
C ARG A 48 6.55 4.40 7.65
N LYS A 49 6.10 3.17 7.38
CA LYS A 49 6.98 2.00 7.44
C LYS A 49 7.96 1.95 6.27
N THR A 50 7.58 2.48 5.12
CA THR A 50 8.44 2.45 3.93
C THR A 50 9.27 3.72 3.76
N GLY A 51 9.03 4.73 4.60
CA GLY A 51 9.74 5.99 4.47
C GLY A 51 9.32 6.81 3.27
N THR A 52 8.13 6.56 2.73
CA THR A 52 7.61 7.33 1.61
C THR A 52 6.56 8.31 2.10
N HIS A 53 6.28 9.34 1.31
CA HIS A 53 5.32 10.38 1.68
C HIS A 53 4.21 10.54 0.66
N ARG A 54 4.37 10.00 -0.52
CA ARG A 54 3.42 10.14 -1.60
C ARG A 54 3.17 8.80 -2.27
N GLN A 55 1.99 8.66 -2.84
CA GLN A 55 1.61 7.43 -3.51
C GLN A 55 2.57 7.08 -4.65
N GLY A 56 2.99 8.08 -5.42
CA GLY A 56 3.94 7.85 -6.50
C GLY A 56 5.28 7.31 -6.01
N GLU A 57 5.76 7.81 -4.88
CA GLU A 57 7.00 7.30 -4.27
C GLU A 57 6.83 5.85 -3.86
N LEU A 58 5.68 5.53 -3.27
CA LEU A 58 5.39 4.17 -2.84
C LEU A 58 5.34 3.23 -4.03
N ILE A 59 4.67 3.63 -5.10
CA ILE A 59 4.56 2.81 -6.31
C ILE A 59 5.95 2.55 -6.90
N ALA A 60 6.79 3.59 -6.96
CA ALA A 60 8.15 3.44 -7.47
C ALA A 60 8.96 2.46 -6.63
N LEU A 61 8.82 2.54 -5.29
CA LEU A 61 9.52 1.65 -4.40
C LEU A 61 9.09 0.20 -4.60
N VAL A 62 7.78 -0.04 -4.65
CA VAL A 62 7.25 -1.38 -4.85
C VAL A 62 7.70 -1.95 -6.19
N SER A 63 7.70 -1.12 -7.23
CA SER A 63 8.13 -1.56 -8.55
C SER A 63 9.57 -2.02 -8.57
N ARG A 64 10.43 -1.40 -7.77
CA ARG A 64 11.83 -1.81 -7.69
C ARG A 64 12.02 -3.11 -6.93
N LEU A 65 11.08 -3.45 -6.05
CA LEU A 65 11.16 -4.66 -5.22
C LEU A 65 10.51 -5.88 -5.87
N ARG A 66 9.77 -5.69 -6.95
CA ARG A 66 9.04 -6.78 -7.62
C ARG A 66 9.91 -7.57 -8.57
#